data_2492b471e0e66d104e5f28b21afb0313
#
_entry.id   2492b471e0e66d104e5f28b21afb0313
#
_cell.length_a   1.000
_cell.length_b   1.000
_cell.length_c   1.000
_cell.angle_alpha   90.00
_cell.angle_beta   90.00
_cell.angle_gamma   90.00
#
_symmetry.space_group_name_H-M   'P 1'
#
loop_
_entity.id
_entity.type
_entity.pdbx_description
1 polymer ?
#
loop_
_entity_poly.entity_id
_entity_poly.type
_entity_poly.pdbx_seq_one_letter_code
_entity_poly.pdbx_strand_id
1 'polypeptide(L)'
;ANYPSTDPNNHQNYSADDYRNRVLSDKTEPGSTMKPFTMLLALDKGVISATDDELIDVTERVGKILPDNKYFEMTIQLILEKSHNLGTIVVSERLENEDFYNSWNKLGFGKSLGLMPSIENPGQLRHYSKWGLSDKRSLSFGHGPMTTNLAQLARAYLIFANDGALPSLKLIKNTYDDQMQQVFTPESTQRIAEILDSVTSMKGSGYRAVIDGYEVAGKTGTAEMVIDGKYSKDGAKRTYFVGFSPVINPKYIMAVRLDYPKKCFVSWDPTLRNRCEGSNSAAMAFQKAMERILINDPEIQSKLES
;
A
#
# COMPACT_ATOMS: atom_id res chain seq x y z
N ALA A 1 2.13 -15.63 4.37
CA ALA A 1 1.29 -16.28 5.40
C ALA A 1 -0.17 -15.97 5.14
N ASN A 2 -1.05 -16.86 5.53
CA ASN A 2 -2.49 -16.75 5.34
C ASN A 2 -3.22 -17.22 6.62
N TYR A 3 -4.33 -16.60 6.95
CA TYR A 3 -5.20 -17.03 8.03
C TYR A 3 -6.68 -17.03 7.56
N PRO A 4 -7.49 -18.03 7.90
CA PRO A 4 -7.10 -19.25 8.61
C PRO A 4 -6.00 -20.03 7.84
N SER A 5 -5.20 -20.78 8.61
CA SER A 5 -4.20 -21.69 8.07
C SER A 5 -4.66 -23.13 8.28
N THR A 6 -4.25 -24.02 7.41
CA THR A 6 -4.59 -25.45 7.46
C THR A 6 -3.37 -26.28 7.81
N ASP A 7 -3.61 -27.35 8.55
CA ASP A 7 -2.62 -28.42 8.75
C ASP A 7 -2.84 -29.49 7.68
N PRO A 8 -1.89 -29.70 6.74
CA PRO A 8 -2.02 -30.68 5.68
C PRO A 8 -2.18 -32.13 6.18
N ASN A 9 -1.73 -32.40 7.42
CA ASN A 9 -1.88 -33.74 8.00
C ASN A 9 -3.29 -34.02 8.57
N ASN A 10 -4.10 -32.96 8.72
CA ASN A 10 -5.46 -33.03 9.28
C ASN A 10 -6.51 -32.44 8.32
N HIS A 11 -6.37 -32.70 7.03
CA HIS A 11 -7.13 -32.06 5.96
C HIS A 11 -8.66 -32.17 6.12
N GLN A 12 -9.16 -33.25 6.74
CA GLN A 12 -10.60 -33.48 6.96
C GLN A 12 -11.26 -32.47 7.93
N ASN A 13 -10.46 -31.74 8.71
CA ASN A 13 -10.97 -30.77 9.67
C ASN A 13 -11.20 -29.37 9.09
N TYR A 14 -10.93 -29.19 7.80
CA TYR A 14 -10.97 -27.89 7.14
C TYR A 14 -11.92 -27.88 5.96
N SER A 15 -12.57 -26.74 5.74
CA SER A 15 -13.40 -26.49 4.56
C SER A 15 -12.53 -26.11 3.36
N ALA A 16 -13.12 -26.16 2.16
CA ALA A 16 -12.45 -25.70 0.93
C ALA A 16 -12.00 -24.22 1.03
N ASP A 17 -12.75 -23.37 1.74
CA ASP A 17 -12.41 -21.98 1.95
C ASP A 17 -11.17 -21.78 2.85
N ASP A 18 -10.91 -22.69 3.78
CA ASP A 18 -9.73 -22.63 4.66
C ASP A 18 -8.44 -22.90 3.88
N TYR A 19 -8.50 -23.73 2.80
CA TYR A 19 -7.37 -23.99 1.91
C TYR A 19 -7.07 -22.86 0.93
N ARG A 20 -7.96 -21.89 0.81
CA ARG A 20 -7.78 -20.80 -0.16
C ARG A 20 -6.59 -19.92 0.20
N ASN A 21 -5.68 -19.73 -0.74
CA ASN A 21 -4.58 -18.78 -0.59
C ASN A 21 -5.09 -17.35 -0.82
N ARG A 22 -5.56 -16.72 0.24
CA ARG A 22 -6.15 -15.37 0.18
C ARG A 22 -5.19 -14.28 -0.29
N VAL A 23 -3.89 -14.53 -0.18
CA VAL A 23 -2.85 -13.59 -0.67
C VAL A 23 -2.90 -13.45 -2.18
N LEU A 24 -3.18 -14.55 -2.90
CA LEU A 24 -3.23 -14.60 -4.36
C LEU A 24 -4.66 -14.56 -4.92
N SER A 25 -5.63 -15.14 -4.21
CA SER A 25 -6.99 -15.33 -4.73
C SER A 25 -7.93 -14.15 -4.47
N ASP A 26 -7.73 -13.41 -3.38
CA ASP A 26 -8.67 -12.36 -2.99
C ASP A 26 -8.29 -11.02 -3.61
N LYS A 27 -9.15 -10.54 -4.49
CA LYS A 27 -9.01 -9.20 -5.07
C LYS A 27 -9.80 -8.17 -4.27
N THR A 28 -9.19 -7.05 -4.01
CA THR A 28 -9.76 -5.97 -3.19
C THR A 28 -9.26 -4.62 -3.66
N GLU A 29 -9.96 -3.56 -3.32
CA GLU A 29 -9.44 -2.21 -3.46
C GLU A 29 -8.27 -1.99 -2.50
N PRO A 30 -7.09 -1.55 -2.97
CA PRO A 30 -5.91 -1.37 -2.14
C PRO A 30 -5.97 -0.14 -1.23
N GLY A 31 -6.87 0.79 -1.50
CA GLY A 31 -7.03 2.02 -0.73
C GLY A 31 -5.78 2.89 -0.70
N SER A 32 -5.60 3.62 0.38
CA SER A 32 -4.52 4.61 0.54
C SER A 32 -3.09 4.07 0.39
N THR A 33 -2.89 2.77 0.27
CA THR A 33 -1.58 2.18 -0.07
C THR A 33 -1.13 2.53 -1.49
N MET A 34 -2.03 3.05 -2.33
CA MET A 34 -1.72 3.52 -3.69
C MET A 34 -1.22 4.96 -3.77
N LYS A 35 -1.43 5.77 -2.73
CA LYS A 35 -1.03 7.19 -2.72
C LYS A 35 0.46 7.44 -2.98
N PRO A 36 1.40 6.62 -2.48
CA PRO A 36 2.82 6.76 -2.83
C PRO A 36 3.06 6.69 -4.33
N PHE A 37 2.40 5.79 -5.04
CA PHE A 37 2.55 5.68 -6.50
C PHE A 37 1.97 6.88 -7.24
N THR A 38 0.88 7.47 -6.74
CA THR A 38 0.32 8.72 -7.32
C THR A 38 1.30 9.88 -7.18
N MET A 39 1.91 10.05 -6.01
CA MET A 39 2.92 11.08 -5.80
C MET A 39 4.18 10.80 -6.62
N LEU A 40 4.60 9.54 -6.69
CA LEU A 40 5.74 9.11 -7.48
C LEU A 40 5.53 9.40 -8.97
N LEU A 41 4.35 9.09 -9.51
CA LEU A 41 3.99 9.42 -10.89
C LEU A 41 4.00 10.94 -11.13
N ALA A 42 3.50 11.71 -10.18
CA ALA A 42 3.46 13.16 -10.30
C ALA A 42 4.86 13.79 -10.28
N LEU A 43 5.77 13.27 -9.43
CA LEU A 43 7.19 13.65 -9.45
C LEU A 43 7.87 13.26 -10.77
N ASP A 44 7.68 12.03 -11.21
CA ASP A 44 8.30 11.48 -12.42
C ASP A 44 7.86 12.21 -13.69
N LYS A 45 6.65 12.76 -13.69
CA LYS A 45 6.10 13.63 -14.76
C LYS A 45 6.45 15.10 -14.58
N GLY A 46 7.10 15.49 -13.50
CA GLY A 46 7.45 16.88 -13.21
C GLY A 46 6.24 17.82 -13.01
N VAL A 47 5.06 17.25 -12.65
CA VAL A 47 3.85 18.06 -12.37
C VAL A 47 3.78 18.53 -10.92
N ILE A 48 4.65 18.02 -10.07
CA ILE A 48 4.95 18.51 -8.72
C ILE A 48 6.45 18.53 -8.51
N SER A 49 6.91 19.41 -7.60
CA SER A 49 8.32 19.51 -7.25
C SER A 49 8.76 18.40 -6.27
N ALA A 50 10.00 17.95 -6.40
CA ALA A 50 10.63 17.06 -5.42
C ALA A 50 11.04 17.80 -4.14
N THR A 51 11.09 19.14 -4.15
CA THR A 51 11.40 19.97 -3.00
C THR A 51 10.19 20.12 -2.08
N ASP A 52 10.42 20.35 -0.79
CA ASP A 52 9.35 20.56 0.19
C ASP A 52 8.72 21.94 0.12
N ASP A 53 9.13 22.78 -0.84
CA ASP A 53 8.69 24.16 -0.98
C ASP A 53 7.34 24.27 -1.70
N GLU A 54 6.94 23.25 -2.45
CA GLU A 54 5.66 23.29 -3.15
C GLU A 54 4.51 23.01 -2.20
N LEU A 55 3.64 24.01 -2.05
CA LEU A 55 2.40 23.92 -1.30
C LEU A 55 1.23 23.63 -2.22
N ILE A 56 0.46 22.61 -1.88
CA ILE A 56 -0.72 22.16 -2.60
C ILE A 56 -1.94 22.67 -1.85
N ASP A 57 -2.71 23.52 -2.50
CA ASP A 57 -3.97 24.05 -1.95
C ASP A 57 -5.00 22.93 -1.82
N VAL A 58 -5.53 22.77 -0.62
CA VAL A 58 -6.54 21.77 -0.27
C VAL A 58 -7.81 22.40 0.29
N THR A 59 -8.06 23.68 0.00
CA THR A 59 -9.21 24.43 0.50
C THR A 59 -10.47 24.23 -0.34
N GLU A 60 -10.30 23.86 -1.61
CA GLU A 60 -11.44 23.72 -2.51
C GLU A 60 -12.00 22.30 -2.53
N ARG A 61 -13.31 22.21 -2.60
CA ARG A 61 -14.01 20.94 -2.80
C ARG A 61 -13.69 20.33 -4.16
N VAL A 62 -13.36 19.04 -4.19
CA VAL A 62 -13.21 18.28 -5.43
C VAL A 62 -14.26 17.16 -5.51
N GLY A 63 -15.23 17.32 -6.39
CA GLY A 63 -16.33 16.38 -6.52
C GLY A 63 -17.20 16.32 -5.24
N LYS A 64 -17.27 15.13 -4.62
CA LYS A 64 -17.99 14.92 -3.35
C LYS A 64 -17.10 15.06 -2.12
N ILE A 65 -15.80 15.21 -2.31
CA ILE A 65 -14.82 15.30 -1.22
C ILE A 65 -14.69 16.75 -0.80
N LEU A 66 -14.95 16.98 0.46
CA LEU A 66 -14.90 18.30 1.09
C LEU A 66 -13.53 18.51 1.75
N PRO A 67 -13.06 19.77 1.84
CA PRO A 67 -11.97 20.13 2.74
C PRO A 67 -12.30 19.71 4.17
N ASP A 68 -11.30 19.25 4.91
CA ASP A 68 -11.47 18.90 6.32
C ASP A 68 -11.36 20.12 7.26
N ASN A 69 -11.12 21.31 6.70
CA ASN A 69 -10.89 22.58 7.39
C ASN A 69 -9.71 22.56 8.38
N LYS A 70 -8.90 21.53 8.32
CA LYS A 70 -7.74 21.37 9.18
C LYS A 70 -6.46 21.84 8.52
N TYR A 71 -6.39 21.70 7.21
CA TYR A 71 -5.27 22.12 6.38
C TYR A 71 -5.75 23.03 5.27
N PHE A 72 -4.97 24.09 4.98
CA PHE A 72 -5.21 24.98 3.85
C PHE A 72 -4.28 24.65 2.69
N GLU A 73 -3.02 24.39 3.01
CA GLU A 73 -1.97 24.01 2.07
C GLU A 73 -1.17 22.84 2.66
N MET A 74 -0.69 21.95 1.81
CA MET A 74 0.06 20.76 2.22
C MET A 74 1.21 20.49 1.27
N THR A 75 2.36 20.10 1.81
CA THR A 75 3.43 19.48 1.03
C THR A 75 3.06 18.05 0.66
N ILE A 76 3.73 17.45 -0.33
CA ILE A 76 3.55 16.03 -0.68
C ILE A 76 3.88 15.12 0.50
N GLN A 77 4.86 15.47 1.32
CA GLN A 77 5.19 14.77 2.55
C GLN A 77 4.00 14.77 3.51
N LEU A 78 3.44 15.92 3.80
CA LEU A 78 2.31 16.04 4.73
C LEU A 78 1.06 15.28 4.19
N ILE A 79 0.82 15.31 2.88
CA ILE A 79 -0.26 14.54 2.23
C ILE A 79 -0.08 13.05 2.48
N LEU A 80 1.13 12.50 2.35
CA LEU A 80 1.41 11.09 2.58
C LEU A 80 1.40 10.73 4.06
N GLU A 81 1.99 11.55 4.95
CA GLU A 81 2.00 11.37 6.41
C GLU A 81 0.58 11.29 6.98
N LYS A 82 -0.28 12.23 6.58
CA LYS A 82 -1.68 12.28 7.04
C LYS A 82 -2.61 11.40 6.22
N SER A 83 -2.09 10.79 5.15
CA SER A 83 -2.91 10.01 4.22
C SER A 83 -4.09 10.83 3.66
N HIS A 84 -3.84 12.09 3.32
CA HIS A 84 -4.88 13.07 2.98
C HIS A 84 -5.47 12.80 1.59
N ASN A 85 -6.79 12.53 1.52
CA ASN A 85 -7.44 12.17 0.26
C ASN A 85 -7.51 13.35 -0.70
N LEU A 86 -7.96 14.52 -0.22
CA LEU A 86 -8.15 15.68 -1.08
C LEU A 86 -6.84 16.15 -1.69
N GLY A 87 -5.75 16.23 -0.89
CA GLY A 87 -4.42 16.57 -1.43
C GLY A 87 -3.94 15.59 -2.50
N THR A 88 -4.20 14.30 -2.32
CA THR A 88 -3.87 13.30 -3.35
C THR A 88 -4.68 13.51 -4.63
N ILE A 89 -5.96 13.85 -4.51
CA ILE A 89 -6.82 14.12 -5.67
C ILE A 89 -6.36 15.37 -6.41
N VAL A 90 -6.07 16.47 -5.70
CA VAL A 90 -5.57 17.71 -6.30
C VAL A 90 -4.30 17.47 -7.10
N VAL A 91 -3.36 16.69 -6.56
CA VAL A 91 -2.16 16.27 -7.32
C VAL A 91 -2.55 15.44 -8.54
N SER A 92 -3.48 14.50 -8.37
CA SER A 92 -3.91 13.63 -9.47
C SER A 92 -4.58 14.37 -10.63
N GLU A 93 -5.23 15.50 -10.37
CA GLU A 93 -5.83 16.31 -11.44
C GLU A 93 -4.79 16.89 -12.42
N ARG A 94 -3.53 17.01 -12.00
CA ARG A 94 -2.43 17.46 -12.84
C ARG A 94 -1.87 16.37 -13.76
N LEU A 95 -2.35 15.13 -13.64
CA LEU A 95 -1.89 13.96 -14.40
C LEU A 95 -2.92 13.53 -15.44
N GLU A 96 -2.46 12.95 -16.54
CA GLU A 96 -3.36 12.39 -17.56
C GLU A 96 -3.84 10.98 -17.19
N ASN A 97 -5.05 10.63 -17.64
CA ASN A 97 -5.61 9.29 -17.42
C ASN A 97 -4.73 8.19 -17.99
N GLU A 98 -4.12 8.43 -19.13
CA GLU A 98 -3.22 7.49 -19.80
C GLU A 98 -1.96 7.24 -18.98
N ASP A 99 -1.38 8.27 -18.38
CA ASP A 99 -0.19 8.14 -17.54
C ASP A 99 -0.45 7.26 -16.32
N PHE A 100 -1.61 7.46 -15.66
CA PHE A 100 -2.05 6.58 -14.57
C PHE A 100 -2.16 5.13 -15.03
N TYR A 101 -2.91 4.89 -16.10
CA TYR A 101 -3.14 3.54 -16.59
C TYR A 101 -1.83 2.85 -16.96
N ASN A 102 -0.97 3.52 -17.70
CA ASN A 102 0.30 2.97 -18.17
C ASN A 102 1.22 2.63 -16.98
N SER A 103 1.31 3.50 -15.99
CA SER A 103 2.13 3.26 -14.79
C SER A 103 1.58 2.12 -13.93
N TRP A 104 0.29 2.07 -13.66
CA TRP A 104 -0.34 0.98 -12.92
C TRP A 104 -0.23 -0.37 -13.66
N ASN A 105 -0.37 -0.33 -14.99
CA ASN A 105 -0.20 -1.51 -15.84
C ASN A 105 1.26 -2.02 -15.84
N LYS A 106 2.26 -1.12 -15.84
CA LYS A 106 3.68 -1.47 -15.67
C LYS A 106 3.97 -2.03 -14.28
N LEU A 107 3.35 -1.51 -13.22
CA LEU A 107 3.44 -2.07 -11.87
C LEU A 107 2.80 -3.48 -11.75
N GLY A 108 2.04 -3.92 -12.76
CA GLY A 108 1.47 -5.25 -12.84
C GLY A 108 0.04 -5.35 -12.32
N PHE A 109 -0.62 -4.23 -12.00
CA PHE A 109 -2.03 -4.26 -11.61
C PHE A 109 -2.92 -4.70 -12.78
N GLY A 110 -3.89 -5.57 -12.47
CA GLY A 110 -4.76 -6.18 -13.48
C GLY A 110 -4.11 -7.30 -14.30
N LYS A 111 -2.88 -7.72 -13.96
CA LYS A 111 -2.15 -8.82 -14.61
C LYS A 111 -1.84 -9.94 -13.64
N SER A 112 -1.76 -11.17 -14.16
CA SER A 112 -1.24 -12.30 -13.38
C SER A 112 0.25 -12.10 -13.07
N LEU A 113 0.66 -12.48 -11.87
CA LEU A 113 2.08 -12.52 -11.48
C LEU A 113 2.77 -13.77 -11.98
N GLY A 114 2.00 -14.78 -12.43
CA GLY A 114 2.52 -16.05 -12.89
C GLY A 114 3.04 -16.98 -11.79
N LEU A 115 2.79 -16.65 -10.52
CA LEU A 115 3.27 -17.45 -9.39
C LEU A 115 2.51 -18.76 -9.24
N MET A 116 1.19 -18.70 -9.29
CA MET A 116 0.28 -19.85 -9.17
C MET A 116 -0.97 -19.61 -10.04
N PRO A 117 -0.86 -19.76 -11.37
CA PRO A 117 -1.91 -19.32 -12.29
C PRO A 117 -3.29 -19.92 -12.04
N SER A 118 -3.37 -21.15 -11.49
CA SER A 118 -4.63 -21.84 -11.21
C SER A 118 -5.45 -21.23 -10.07
N ILE A 119 -4.83 -20.49 -9.18
CA ILE A 119 -5.50 -19.90 -7.99
C ILE A 119 -5.35 -18.38 -7.92
N GLU A 120 -4.51 -17.81 -8.77
CA GLU A 120 -4.24 -16.38 -8.77
C GLU A 120 -5.40 -15.62 -9.41
N ASN A 121 -5.89 -14.62 -8.68
CA ASN A 121 -6.82 -13.63 -9.22
C ASN A 121 -6.03 -12.36 -9.55
N PRO A 122 -5.90 -11.98 -10.82
CA PRO A 122 -5.10 -10.80 -11.22
C PRO A 122 -5.73 -9.48 -10.82
N GLY A 123 -6.91 -9.48 -10.19
CA GLY A 123 -7.63 -8.25 -9.94
C GLY A 123 -8.16 -7.62 -11.23
N GLN A 124 -8.29 -6.32 -11.23
CA GLN A 124 -8.78 -5.54 -12.35
C GLN A 124 -8.12 -4.18 -12.41
N LEU A 125 -7.77 -3.76 -13.61
CA LEU A 125 -7.47 -2.37 -13.93
C LEU A 125 -8.25 -2.00 -15.19
N ARG A 126 -9.34 -1.23 -15.03
CA ARG A 126 -10.16 -0.82 -16.17
C ARG A 126 -9.37 0.15 -17.06
N HIS A 127 -9.43 -0.03 -18.38
CA HIS A 127 -8.71 0.81 -19.33
C HIS A 127 -9.17 2.27 -19.23
N TYR A 128 -8.22 3.19 -19.31
CA TYR A 128 -8.44 4.64 -19.09
C TYR A 128 -9.45 5.27 -20.04
N SER A 129 -9.61 4.75 -21.26
CA SER A 129 -10.61 5.24 -22.22
C SER A 129 -12.06 5.10 -21.75
N LYS A 130 -12.29 4.32 -20.67
CA LYS A 130 -13.60 4.10 -20.05
C LYS A 130 -13.73 4.83 -18.71
N TRP A 131 -12.79 5.71 -18.36
CA TRP A 131 -12.84 6.44 -17.10
C TRP A 131 -13.62 7.74 -17.24
N GLY A 132 -14.54 7.97 -16.31
CA GLY A 132 -15.08 9.28 -16.02
C GLY A 132 -14.19 10.03 -15.04
N LEU A 133 -14.51 11.30 -14.79
CA LEU A 133 -13.75 12.16 -13.88
C LEU A 133 -13.65 11.58 -12.45
N SER A 134 -14.70 10.94 -11.95
CA SER A 134 -14.69 10.29 -10.64
C SER A 134 -13.78 9.07 -10.57
N ASP A 135 -13.54 8.40 -11.69
CA ASP A 135 -12.71 7.21 -11.74
C ASP A 135 -11.23 7.53 -11.50
N LYS A 136 -10.69 8.57 -12.17
CA LYS A 136 -9.32 9.04 -11.94
C LYS A 136 -9.11 9.46 -10.49
N ARG A 137 -10.04 10.24 -9.95
CA ARG A 137 -10.01 10.70 -8.56
C ARG A 137 -9.98 9.53 -7.57
N SER A 138 -10.86 8.55 -7.74
CA SER A 138 -10.91 7.37 -6.90
C SER A 138 -9.65 6.52 -7.02
N LEU A 139 -9.16 6.33 -8.25
CA LEU A 139 -7.95 5.56 -8.54
C LEU A 139 -6.71 6.14 -7.85
N SER A 140 -6.61 7.47 -7.76
CA SER A 140 -5.45 8.15 -7.16
C SER A 140 -5.17 7.73 -5.72
N PHE A 141 -6.20 7.29 -4.99
CA PHE A 141 -6.07 6.77 -3.63
C PHE A 141 -6.56 5.32 -3.49
N GLY A 142 -6.53 4.55 -4.59
CA GLY A 142 -6.69 3.10 -4.61
C GLY A 142 -8.11 2.58 -4.54
N HIS A 143 -9.08 3.32 -5.07
CA HIS A 143 -10.49 2.91 -5.14
C HIS A 143 -11.01 2.95 -6.59
N GLY A 144 -12.24 2.51 -6.81
CA GLY A 144 -12.94 2.65 -8.07
C GLY A 144 -12.52 1.61 -9.13
N PRO A 145 -11.92 2.00 -10.27
CA PRO A 145 -11.76 1.11 -11.42
C PRO A 145 -10.64 0.07 -11.30
N MET A 146 -10.12 -0.13 -10.09
CA MET A 146 -9.06 -1.13 -9.84
C MET A 146 -9.35 -2.02 -8.63
N THR A 147 -8.91 -3.26 -8.75
CA THR A 147 -8.75 -4.19 -7.63
C THR A 147 -7.44 -4.96 -7.79
N THR A 148 -6.84 -5.36 -6.68
CA THR A 148 -5.56 -6.08 -6.66
C THR A 148 -5.58 -7.18 -5.60
N ASN A 149 -4.77 -8.22 -5.79
CA ASN A 149 -4.47 -9.14 -4.71
C ASN A 149 -3.29 -8.62 -3.86
N LEU A 150 -3.08 -9.22 -2.71
CA LEU A 150 -2.06 -8.74 -1.76
C LEU A 150 -0.62 -8.95 -2.29
N ALA A 151 -0.39 -10.00 -3.07
CA ALA A 151 0.91 -10.26 -3.67
C ALA A 151 1.28 -9.23 -4.75
N GLN A 152 0.32 -8.82 -5.58
CA GLN A 152 0.53 -7.73 -6.55
C GLN A 152 0.88 -6.41 -5.84
N LEU A 153 0.18 -6.11 -4.73
CA LEU A 153 0.46 -4.91 -3.96
C LEU A 153 1.87 -4.96 -3.35
N ALA A 154 2.28 -6.09 -2.76
CA ALA A 154 3.63 -6.26 -2.25
C ALA A 154 4.68 -6.14 -3.37
N ARG A 155 4.40 -6.76 -4.55
CA ARG A 155 5.29 -6.64 -5.71
C ARG A 155 5.47 -5.20 -6.17
N ALA A 156 4.40 -4.42 -6.22
CA ALA A 156 4.49 -3.03 -6.65
C ALA A 156 5.45 -2.20 -5.77
N TYR A 157 5.53 -2.50 -4.47
CA TYR A 157 6.46 -1.84 -3.54
C TYR A 157 7.92 -2.25 -3.73
N LEU A 158 8.21 -3.31 -4.52
CA LEU A 158 9.60 -3.67 -4.85
C LEU A 158 10.35 -2.58 -5.61
N ILE A 159 9.66 -1.64 -6.24
CA ILE A 159 10.29 -0.47 -6.87
C ILE A 159 11.18 0.31 -5.89
N PHE A 160 10.78 0.39 -4.61
CA PHE A 160 11.53 1.10 -3.57
C PHE A 160 12.84 0.39 -3.18
N ALA A 161 12.95 -0.91 -3.46
CA ALA A 161 14.16 -1.71 -3.24
C ALA A 161 15.03 -1.86 -4.50
N ASN A 162 14.60 -1.30 -5.64
CA ASN A 162 15.23 -1.50 -6.93
C ASN A 162 15.23 -0.22 -7.77
N ASP A 163 15.39 0.94 -7.15
CA ASP A 163 15.54 2.25 -7.81
C ASP A 163 14.49 2.52 -8.91
N GLY A 164 13.23 2.22 -8.60
CA GLY A 164 12.12 2.41 -9.53
C GLY A 164 11.91 1.27 -10.53
N ALA A 165 12.77 0.25 -10.53
CA ALA A 165 12.63 -0.93 -11.35
C ALA A 165 11.83 -2.03 -10.66
N LEU A 166 11.13 -2.84 -11.43
CA LEU A 166 10.27 -3.90 -10.94
C LEU A 166 10.78 -5.27 -11.40
N PRO A 167 11.23 -6.12 -10.46
CA PRO A 167 11.68 -7.47 -10.78
C PRO A 167 10.50 -8.43 -11.01
N SER A 168 10.78 -9.54 -11.69
CA SER A 168 9.91 -10.71 -11.70
C SER A 168 9.91 -11.38 -10.33
N LEU A 169 8.72 -11.79 -9.85
CA LEU A 169 8.62 -12.57 -8.60
C LEU A 169 8.94 -14.04 -8.85
N LYS A 170 9.61 -14.66 -7.87
CA LYS A 170 9.96 -16.08 -7.90
C LYS A 170 9.56 -16.74 -6.59
N LEU A 171 8.94 -17.90 -6.66
CA LEU A 171 8.64 -18.74 -5.49
C LEU A 171 9.79 -19.70 -5.15
N ILE A 172 10.62 -20.02 -6.14
CA ILE A 172 11.74 -20.96 -6.02
C ILE A 172 13.04 -20.17 -6.14
N LYS A 173 13.91 -20.33 -5.16
CA LYS A 173 15.25 -19.73 -5.16
C LYS A 173 16.06 -20.27 -6.35
N ASN A 174 16.90 -19.41 -6.93
CA ASN A 174 17.81 -19.75 -8.06
C ASN A 174 17.12 -20.09 -9.39
N THR A 175 15.90 -19.68 -9.63
CA THR A 175 15.32 -19.64 -10.98
C THR A 175 15.81 -18.37 -11.69
N TYR A 176 16.43 -18.55 -12.87
CA TYR A 176 17.00 -17.43 -13.63
C TYR A 176 15.91 -16.66 -14.37
N ASP A 177 15.66 -15.46 -13.96
CA ASP A 177 15.01 -14.40 -14.71
C ASP A 177 15.35 -13.08 -14.02
N ASP A 178 16.40 -12.44 -14.50
CA ASP A 178 16.92 -11.18 -13.93
C ASP A 178 16.38 -9.95 -14.68
N GLN A 179 15.28 -10.12 -15.43
CA GLN A 179 14.68 -8.99 -16.14
C GLN A 179 14.02 -8.04 -15.14
N MET A 180 14.53 -6.82 -15.13
CA MET A 180 13.92 -5.70 -14.40
C MET A 180 13.27 -4.76 -15.40
N GLN A 181 12.06 -4.31 -15.11
CA GLN A 181 11.36 -3.30 -15.87
C GLN A 181 11.41 -1.96 -15.14
N GLN A 182 12.08 -0.97 -15.71
CA GLN A 182 12.03 0.40 -15.18
C GLN A 182 10.61 0.94 -15.30
N VAL A 183 10.05 1.40 -14.17
CA VAL A 183 8.70 1.97 -14.08
C VAL A 183 8.78 3.46 -13.80
N PHE A 184 9.63 3.86 -12.86
CA PHE A 184 9.85 5.24 -12.42
C PHE A 184 11.35 5.55 -12.36
N THR A 185 11.70 6.83 -12.29
CA THR A 185 13.10 7.23 -12.14
C THR A 185 13.63 6.90 -10.73
N PRO A 186 14.94 6.63 -10.58
CA PRO A 186 15.56 6.42 -9.28
C PRO A 186 15.34 7.59 -8.34
N GLU A 187 15.52 8.83 -8.82
CA GLU A 187 15.41 10.05 -8.03
C GLU A 187 14.01 10.22 -7.43
N SER A 188 12.97 10.09 -8.24
CA SER A 188 11.58 10.18 -7.76
C SER A 188 11.26 9.06 -6.79
N THR A 189 11.78 7.86 -7.04
CA THR A 189 11.54 6.68 -6.18
C THR A 189 12.21 6.84 -4.83
N GLN A 190 13.45 7.30 -4.79
CA GLN A 190 14.18 7.56 -3.55
C GLN A 190 13.48 8.66 -2.73
N ARG A 191 13.05 9.74 -3.39
CA ARG A 191 12.33 10.83 -2.70
C ARG A 191 11.04 10.33 -2.03
N ILE A 192 10.26 9.50 -2.69
CA ILE A 192 9.05 8.93 -2.07
C ILE A 192 9.40 7.93 -0.96
N ALA A 193 10.49 7.15 -1.08
CA ALA A 193 10.94 6.26 -0.02
C ALA A 193 11.29 7.04 1.27
N GLU A 194 12.00 8.16 1.16
CA GLU A 194 12.30 9.09 2.26
C GLU A 194 11.02 9.62 2.92
N ILE A 195 10.03 10.03 2.11
CA ILE A 195 8.74 10.48 2.63
C ILE A 195 7.99 9.33 3.33
N LEU A 196 8.09 8.09 2.83
CA LEU A 196 7.46 6.94 3.47
C LEU A 196 8.07 6.58 4.82
N ASP A 197 9.33 6.92 5.07
CA ASP A 197 9.95 6.86 6.39
C ASP A 197 9.25 7.82 7.36
N SER A 198 9.00 9.06 6.95
CA SER A 198 8.27 10.03 7.77
C SER A 198 6.83 9.59 8.11
N VAL A 199 6.18 8.79 7.23
CA VAL A 199 4.85 8.23 7.48
C VAL A 199 4.83 7.30 8.70
N THR A 200 5.92 6.60 8.98
CA THR A 200 6.06 5.74 10.16
C THR A 200 6.56 6.47 11.40
N SER A 201 6.97 7.74 11.27
CA SER A 201 7.33 8.58 12.42
C SER A 201 6.14 8.79 13.37
N MET A 202 6.41 9.28 14.59
CA MET A 202 5.39 9.56 15.61
C MET A 202 4.29 10.54 15.14
N LYS A 203 4.55 11.34 14.11
CA LYS A 203 3.58 12.28 13.53
C LYS A 203 2.81 11.68 12.35
N GLY A 204 3.27 10.58 11.80
CA GLY A 204 2.69 9.93 10.62
C GLY A 204 1.55 8.97 10.93
N SER A 205 0.76 8.63 9.92
CA SER A 205 -0.35 7.69 10.04
C SER A 205 0.10 6.23 10.28
N GLY A 206 1.37 5.92 10.03
CA GLY A 206 1.97 4.59 10.19
C GLY A 206 2.77 4.39 11.49
N TYR A 207 2.72 5.32 12.44
CA TYR A 207 3.57 5.35 13.63
C TYR A 207 3.62 4.04 14.44
N ARG A 208 2.63 3.18 14.33
CA ARG A 208 2.59 1.87 15.02
C ARG A 208 3.31 0.75 14.25
N ALA A 209 3.89 1.06 13.10
CA ALA A 209 4.78 0.14 12.39
C ALA A 209 6.26 0.30 12.80
N VAL A 210 6.56 1.29 13.64
CA VAL A 210 7.92 1.54 14.16
C VAL A 210 8.46 0.31 14.88
N ILE A 211 9.71 -0.01 14.64
CA ILE A 211 10.46 -1.08 15.28
C ILE A 211 11.70 -0.46 15.91
N ASP A 212 11.85 -0.59 17.21
CA ASP A 212 12.97 0.00 17.93
C ASP A 212 14.30 -0.52 17.39
N GLY A 213 15.19 0.40 17.03
CA GLY A 213 16.51 0.08 16.47
C GLY A 213 16.52 -0.20 14.96
N TYR A 214 15.38 -0.14 14.27
CA TYR A 214 15.31 -0.40 12.82
C TYR A 214 14.53 0.68 12.10
N GLU A 215 15.04 1.08 10.93
CA GLU A 215 14.33 1.99 10.05
C GLU A 215 13.22 1.24 9.30
N VAL A 216 12.04 1.83 9.26
CA VAL A 216 10.86 1.28 8.58
C VAL A 216 10.18 2.37 7.78
N ALA A 217 9.96 2.13 6.50
CA ALA A 217 9.12 2.99 5.67
C ALA A 217 7.86 2.25 5.23
N GLY A 218 6.76 2.96 5.06
CA GLY A 218 5.54 2.29 4.60
C GLY A 218 4.29 3.17 4.58
N LYS A 219 3.17 2.55 4.22
CA LYS A 219 1.89 3.23 4.07
C LYS A 219 0.74 2.42 4.65
N THR A 220 -0.09 3.07 5.42
CA THR A 220 -1.38 2.56 5.89
C THR A 220 -2.45 2.61 4.81
N GLY A 221 -3.37 1.68 4.84
CA GLY A 221 -4.60 1.71 4.07
C GLY A 221 -5.79 1.31 4.92
N THR A 222 -6.93 1.91 4.64
CA THR A 222 -8.22 1.55 5.22
C THR A 222 -9.28 1.68 4.13
N ALA A 223 -10.03 0.62 3.89
CA ALA A 223 -11.14 0.61 2.96
C ALA A 223 -12.39 0.08 3.65
N GLU A 224 -13.54 0.64 3.35
CA GLU A 224 -14.81 0.05 3.74
C GLU A 224 -15.06 -1.23 2.93
N MET A 225 -15.59 -2.24 3.58
CA MET A 225 -15.86 -3.49 2.89
C MET A 225 -17.14 -3.40 2.07
N VAL A 226 -17.08 -3.96 0.87
CA VAL A 226 -18.24 -4.16 0.01
C VAL A 226 -18.77 -5.56 0.25
N ILE A 227 -20.01 -5.67 0.71
CA ILE A 227 -20.74 -6.92 0.94
C ILE A 227 -21.97 -6.87 0.05
N ASP A 228 -22.16 -7.90 -0.77
CA ASP A 228 -23.27 -7.98 -1.73
C ASP A 228 -23.43 -6.73 -2.62
N GLY A 229 -22.28 -6.19 -3.07
CA GLY A 229 -22.23 -5.03 -3.97
C GLY A 229 -22.51 -3.67 -3.30
N LYS A 230 -22.62 -3.62 -1.97
CA LYS A 230 -22.86 -2.37 -1.21
C LYS A 230 -21.82 -2.23 -0.11
N TYR A 231 -21.49 -0.99 0.23
CA TYR A 231 -20.68 -0.72 1.42
C TYR A 231 -21.37 -1.24 2.68
N SER A 232 -20.58 -1.87 3.55
CA SER A 232 -21.09 -2.47 4.79
C SER A 232 -21.83 -1.46 5.65
N LYS A 233 -23.04 -1.80 6.05
CA LYS A 233 -23.85 -0.98 6.96
C LYS A 233 -23.26 -0.94 8.38
N ASP A 234 -22.52 -1.96 8.76
CA ASP A 234 -21.91 -2.12 10.08
C ASP A 234 -20.57 -1.40 10.19
N GLY A 235 -20.16 -0.68 9.13
CA GLY A 235 -18.84 -0.04 9.07
C GLY A 235 -17.68 -1.03 9.07
N ALA A 236 -17.91 -2.25 8.58
CA ALA A 236 -16.85 -3.27 8.45
C ALA A 236 -15.74 -2.77 7.54
N LYS A 237 -14.51 -2.86 8.03
CA LYS A 237 -13.32 -2.35 7.37
C LYS A 237 -12.37 -3.46 6.97
N ARG A 238 -11.62 -3.17 5.94
CA ARG A 238 -10.41 -3.86 5.55
C ARG A 238 -9.25 -2.91 5.77
N THR A 239 -8.23 -3.38 6.44
CA THR A 239 -7.07 -2.56 6.80
C THR A 239 -5.81 -3.13 6.19
N TYR A 240 -4.90 -2.24 5.80
CA TYR A 240 -3.64 -2.56 5.18
C TYR A 240 -2.48 -1.83 5.85
N PHE A 241 -1.34 -2.45 5.79
CA PHE A 241 -0.05 -1.79 5.88
C PHE A 241 0.91 -2.45 4.89
N VAL A 242 1.58 -1.63 4.09
CA VAL A 242 2.65 -2.10 3.20
C VAL A 242 3.88 -1.29 3.52
N GLY A 243 4.98 -1.96 3.76
CA GLY A 243 6.22 -1.30 4.14
C GLY A 243 7.44 -2.14 3.86
N PHE A 244 8.60 -1.55 4.10
CA PHE A 244 9.90 -2.14 3.87
C PHE A 244 10.91 -1.71 4.93
N SER A 245 11.96 -2.50 5.06
CA SER A 245 13.08 -2.27 5.97
C SER A 245 14.35 -2.95 5.45
N PRO A 246 15.56 -2.35 5.63
CA PRO A 246 15.79 -0.94 5.99
C PRO A 246 15.18 0.04 5.00
N VAL A 247 15.21 1.36 5.30
CA VAL A 247 14.71 2.40 4.37
C VAL A 247 15.67 2.58 3.21
N ILE A 248 16.96 2.58 3.49
CA ILE A 248 18.02 2.60 2.48
C ILE A 248 18.37 1.15 2.12
N ASN A 249 18.35 0.83 0.83
CA ASN A 249 18.57 -0.53 0.32
C ASN A 249 17.66 -1.57 0.98
N PRO A 250 16.35 -1.49 0.80
CA PRO A 250 15.39 -2.37 1.45
C PRO A 250 15.66 -3.84 1.17
N LYS A 251 15.79 -4.63 2.22
CA LYS A 251 15.98 -6.09 2.13
C LYS A 251 14.67 -6.84 2.20
N TYR A 252 13.71 -6.30 2.93
CA TYR A 252 12.40 -6.91 3.14
C TYR A 252 11.27 -5.96 2.79
N ILE A 253 10.32 -6.47 2.03
CA ILE A 253 9.04 -5.80 1.76
C ILE A 253 7.94 -6.70 2.26
N MET A 254 7.00 -6.14 3.01
CA MET A 254 5.86 -6.88 3.55
C MET A 254 4.57 -6.10 3.36
N ALA A 255 3.55 -6.80 2.85
CA ALA A 255 2.18 -6.30 2.82
C ALA A 255 1.32 -7.10 3.80
N VAL A 256 0.59 -6.40 4.63
CA VAL A 256 -0.36 -6.98 5.59
C VAL A 256 -1.76 -6.50 5.27
N ARG A 257 -2.72 -7.43 5.22
CA ARG A 257 -4.15 -7.16 5.10
C ARG A 257 -4.89 -7.85 6.23
N LEU A 258 -5.77 -7.13 6.89
CA LEU A 258 -6.70 -7.67 7.87
C LEU A 258 -8.12 -7.33 7.46
N ASP A 259 -8.93 -8.37 7.30
CA ASP A 259 -10.35 -8.24 7.03
C ASP A 259 -11.13 -8.34 8.35
N TYR A 260 -12.10 -7.46 8.55
CA TYR A 260 -12.91 -7.40 9.77
C TYR A 260 -12.10 -7.34 11.09
N PRO A 261 -11.09 -6.48 11.22
CA PRO A 261 -10.37 -6.37 12.48
C PRO A 261 -11.33 -5.94 13.60
N LYS A 262 -11.39 -6.72 14.69
CA LYS A 262 -12.35 -6.50 15.79
C LYS A 262 -11.71 -5.98 17.07
N LYS A 263 -10.43 -6.29 17.29
CA LYS A 263 -9.69 -5.89 18.50
C LYS A 263 -8.55 -4.97 18.10
N CYS A 264 -8.84 -3.67 18.09
CA CYS A 264 -7.86 -2.67 17.73
C CYS A 264 -7.60 -1.78 18.94
N PHE A 265 -6.32 -1.52 19.20
CA PHE A 265 -5.97 -0.55 20.23
C PHE A 265 -6.26 0.85 19.68
N VAL A 266 -7.18 1.58 20.29
CA VAL A 266 -7.61 2.85 19.71
C VAL A 266 -7.37 4.03 20.61
N SER A 267 -7.31 4.00 21.82
CA SER A 267 -7.02 5.08 22.75
C SER A 267 -7.79 4.95 24.08
N TRP A 268 -7.54 5.87 24.95
CA TRP A 268 -8.24 6.09 26.21
C TRP A 268 -9.75 6.36 26.05
N ASP A 269 -10.17 6.83 24.84
CA ASP A 269 -11.55 7.15 24.56
C ASP A 269 -12.35 5.87 24.23
N PRO A 270 -13.31 5.49 25.11
CA PRO A 270 -14.15 4.31 24.89
C PRO A 270 -14.97 4.37 23.61
N THR A 271 -15.29 5.57 23.10
CA THR A 271 -16.08 5.75 21.86
C THR A 271 -15.30 5.39 20.62
N LEU A 272 -13.96 5.41 20.70
CA LEU A 272 -13.04 5.06 19.62
C LEU A 272 -12.55 3.61 19.69
N ARG A 273 -12.90 2.85 20.72
CA ARG A 273 -12.38 1.48 20.95
C ARG A 273 -12.60 0.48 19.82
N ASN A 274 -13.57 0.72 18.96
CA ASN A 274 -13.91 -0.19 17.86
C ASN A 274 -13.56 0.37 16.47
N ARG A 275 -12.88 1.50 16.38
CA ARG A 275 -12.42 2.05 15.12
C ARG A 275 -11.10 1.41 14.70
N CYS A 276 -11.20 0.27 14.03
CA CYS A 276 -10.03 -0.36 13.42
C CYS A 276 -9.65 0.36 12.13
N GLU A 277 -8.43 0.83 12.08
CA GLU A 277 -7.81 1.48 10.91
C GLU A 277 -6.46 0.84 10.61
N GLY A 278 -5.86 1.14 9.48
CA GLY A 278 -4.56 0.60 9.10
C GLY A 278 -3.49 0.82 10.17
N SER A 279 -3.50 1.98 10.83
CA SER A 279 -2.54 2.36 11.88
C SER A 279 -2.62 1.48 13.13
N ASN A 280 -3.82 1.15 13.59
CA ASN A 280 -4.03 0.45 14.87
C ASN A 280 -4.38 -1.04 14.72
N SER A 281 -4.20 -1.57 13.53
CA SER A 281 -4.44 -2.99 13.20
C SER A 281 -3.34 -3.56 12.30
N ALA A 282 -3.38 -3.31 10.99
CA ALA A 282 -2.43 -3.88 10.05
C ALA A 282 -0.98 -3.41 10.29
N ALA A 283 -0.75 -2.14 10.69
CA ALA A 283 0.58 -1.63 11.02
C ALA A 283 1.19 -2.34 12.24
N MET A 284 0.37 -2.64 13.26
CA MET A 284 0.83 -3.40 14.43
C MET A 284 1.16 -4.86 14.09
N ALA A 285 0.39 -5.48 13.19
CA ALA A 285 0.69 -6.84 12.73
C ALA A 285 1.97 -6.87 11.88
N PHE A 286 2.16 -5.85 11.03
CA PHE A 286 3.41 -5.65 10.28
C PHE A 286 4.58 -5.50 11.23
N GLN A 287 4.51 -4.59 12.21
CA GLN A 287 5.56 -4.34 13.19
C GLN A 287 6.05 -5.64 13.83
N LYS A 288 5.13 -6.42 14.40
CA LYS A 288 5.46 -7.68 15.08
C LYS A 288 6.09 -8.74 14.16
N ALA A 289 5.63 -8.82 12.91
CA ALA A 289 6.14 -9.79 11.97
C ALA A 289 7.50 -9.37 11.41
N MET A 290 7.66 -8.09 11.04
CA MET A 290 8.90 -7.54 10.50
C MET A 290 10.00 -7.54 11.56
N GLU A 291 9.71 -7.14 12.80
CA GLU A 291 10.64 -7.20 13.92
C GLU A 291 11.27 -8.59 14.08
N ARG A 292 10.46 -9.64 14.03
CA ARG A 292 10.95 -11.02 14.11
C ARG A 292 11.86 -11.40 12.95
N ILE A 293 11.59 -10.88 11.75
CA ILE A 293 12.45 -11.10 10.58
C ILE A 293 13.78 -10.40 10.77
N LEU A 294 13.76 -9.11 11.16
CA LEU A 294 14.96 -8.28 11.29
C LEU A 294 15.89 -8.77 12.41
N ILE A 295 15.35 -9.14 13.57
CA ILE A 295 16.12 -9.66 14.70
C ILE A 295 16.82 -11.00 14.35
N ASN A 296 16.20 -11.82 13.51
CA ASN A 296 16.75 -13.11 13.13
C ASN A 296 17.59 -13.08 11.85
N ASP A 297 17.84 -11.91 11.27
CA ASP A 297 18.67 -11.76 10.09
C ASP A 297 20.13 -11.43 10.49
N PRO A 298 21.09 -12.37 10.33
CA PRO A 298 22.48 -12.15 10.75
C PRO A 298 23.17 -10.99 10.02
N GLU A 299 22.78 -10.73 8.77
CA GLU A 299 23.37 -9.68 7.96
C GLU A 299 22.91 -8.28 8.39
N ILE A 300 21.67 -8.18 8.85
CA ILE A 300 21.15 -6.93 9.44
C ILE A 300 21.77 -6.72 10.82
N GLN A 301 21.86 -7.76 11.65
CA GLN A 301 22.45 -7.65 12.98
C GLN A 301 23.93 -7.21 12.92
N SER A 302 24.70 -7.75 12.00
CA SER A 302 26.12 -7.37 11.86
C SER A 302 26.33 -5.90 11.47
N LYS A 303 25.37 -5.29 10.77
CA LYS A 303 25.41 -3.86 10.41
C LYS A 303 25.02 -2.92 11.54
N LEU A 304 24.27 -3.41 12.53
CA LEU A 304 23.91 -2.62 13.71
C LEU A 304 25.03 -2.59 14.76
N GLU A 305 25.93 -3.60 14.74
CA GLU A 305 27.07 -3.72 15.65
C GLU A 305 28.34 -3.01 15.13
N SER A 306 28.37 -2.58 13.85
CA SER A 306 29.47 -1.89 13.19
C SER A 306 29.31 -0.38 13.25
#